data_07f739224ddb07e7933ba78eae097956
#
_entry.id   07f739224ddb07e7933ba78eae097956
#
_cell.length_a   1.000
_cell.length_b   1.000
_cell.length_c   1.000
_cell.angle_alpha   90.00
_cell.angle_beta   90.00
_cell.angle_gamma   90.00
#
_symmetry.space_group_name_H-M   'P 1'
#
loop_
_entity.id
_entity.type
_entity.pdbx_description
1 polymer ?
#
loop_
_entity_poly.entity_id
_entity_poly.type
_entity_poly.pdbx_seq_one_letter_code
_entity_poly.pdbx_strand_id
1 'polypeptide(L)'
;MAKHGLQPKGVARRNKIILSAVKLFLENGYERTTTSQIMAASGMAQSSFFAAFENKEALLLVLTKQMFANQFSNVEQMVPEGEPLVLYATETALQMHITELSSSLREIYVMTYSLPSTSEYIYTAVTPKLMKIFSAYMPGAQEKDFYEIDIASSSVTRGFMAKKCDMYFTMDMKLRRYLSCCFKLFDVPKEDYEPVIERVLQMDLHSMAEKIIADTIKKAEAGFETVIAERDAEEQ
;
A
#
# COMPACT_ATOMS: atom_id res chain seq x y z
N MET A 1 7.38 31.10 -2.40
CA MET A 1 6.78 30.87 -3.73
C MET A 1 5.51 30.07 -3.52
N ALA A 2 4.34 30.65 -3.83
CA ALA A 2 3.05 29.99 -3.67
C ALA A 2 2.95 28.79 -4.62
N LYS A 3 2.73 27.58 -4.11
CA LYS A 3 2.37 26.41 -4.90
C LYS A 3 1.00 26.70 -5.55
N HIS A 4 0.97 27.02 -6.83
CA HIS A 4 -0.30 27.04 -7.60
C HIS A 4 -0.88 25.63 -7.54
N GLY A 5 -1.99 25.46 -6.80
CA GLY A 5 -2.81 24.25 -6.87
C GLY A 5 -3.21 24.00 -8.31
N LEU A 6 -3.25 22.72 -8.72
CA LEU A 6 -3.74 22.34 -10.03
C LEU A 6 -5.15 22.91 -10.24
N GLN A 7 -5.39 23.54 -11.38
CA GLN A 7 -6.73 23.99 -11.78
C GLN A 7 -7.70 22.79 -11.88
N PRO A 8 -9.02 22.93 -11.67
CA PRO A 8 -9.97 21.82 -11.69
C PRO A 8 -9.81 20.88 -12.89
N LYS A 9 -9.61 21.41 -14.10
CA LYS A 9 -9.30 20.63 -15.31
C LYS A 9 -8.00 19.82 -15.21
N GLY A 10 -7.01 20.29 -14.50
CA GLY A 10 -5.76 19.57 -14.26
C GLY A 10 -5.95 18.40 -13.29
N VAL A 11 -6.77 18.56 -12.26
CA VAL A 11 -7.13 17.51 -11.30
C VAL A 11 -7.91 16.39 -12.01
N ALA A 12 -8.92 16.72 -12.80
CA ALA A 12 -9.71 15.76 -13.56
C ALA A 12 -8.83 14.92 -14.52
N ARG A 13 -7.94 15.57 -15.27
CA ARG A 13 -6.98 14.88 -16.15
C ARG A 13 -6.07 13.92 -15.38
N ARG A 14 -5.55 14.37 -14.26
CA ARG A 14 -4.67 13.57 -13.39
C ARG A 14 -5.40 12.33 -12.86
N ASN A 15 -6.63 12.48 -12.41
CA ASN A 15 -7.46 11.38 -11.92
C ASN A 15 -7.74 10.34 -13.01
N LYS A 16 -8.00 10.79 -14.24
CA LYS A 16 -8.22 9.91 -15.39
C LYS A 16 -6.98 9.07 -15.73
N ILE A 17 -5.78 9.66 -15.65
CA ILE A 17 -4.52 8.92 -15.83
C ILE A 17 -4.33 7.89 -14.71
N ILE A 18 -4.57 8.28 -13.44
CA ILE A 18 -4.47 7.38 -12.28
C ILE A 18 -5.38 6.17 -12.45
N LEU A 19 -6.65 6.39 -12.80
CA LEU A 19 -7.61 5.32 -12.99
C LEU A 19 -7.20 4.34 -14.10
N SER A 20 -6.78 4.87 -15.25
CA SER A 20 -6.31 4.05 -16.37
C SER A 20 -5.08 3.23 -15.97
N ALA A 21 -4.18 3.81 -15.17
CA ALA A 21 -3.01 3.12 -14.66
C ALA A 21 -3.39 2.01 -13.68
N VAL A 22 -4.32 2.25 -12.75
CA VAL A 22 -4.80 1.24 -11.79
C VAL A 22 -5.36 0.03 -12.54
N LYS A 23 -6.23 0.24 -13.52
CA LYS A 23 -6.80 -0.85 -14.34
C LYS A 23 -5.69 -1.66 -15.01
N LEU A 24 -4.79 -1.01 -15.72
CA LEU A 24 -3.69 -1.68 -16.43
C LEU A 24 -2.71 -2.37 -15.49
N PHE A 25 -2.41 -1.79 -14.33
CA PHE A 25 -1.55 -2.44 -13.34
C PHE A 25 -2.20 -3.70 -12.76
N LEU A 26 -3.50 -3.69 -12.51
CA LEU A 26 -4.22 -4.86 -12.03
C LEU A 26 -4.32 -5.96 -13.10
N GLU A 27 -4.50 -5.58 -14.36
CA GLU A 27 -4.60 -6.52 -15.49
C GLU A 27 -3.25 -7.10 -15.90
N ASN A 28 -2.23 -6.25 -16.05
CA ASN A 28 -0.97 -6.61 -16.68
C ASN A 28 0.23 -6.69 -15.72
N GLY A 29 0.11 -6.13 -14.51
CA GLY A 29 1.23 -5.85 -13.61
C GLY A 29 1.88 -4.48 -13.88
N TYR A 30 2.68 -4.04 -12.93
CA TYR A 30 3.36 -2.75 -13.01
C TYR A 30 4.42 -2.71 -14.12
N GLU A 31 5.32 -3.70 -14.18
CA GLU A 31 6.46 -3.68 -15.11
C GLU A 31 6.02 -3.71 -16.57
N ARG A 32 5.04 -4.55 -16.90
CA ARG A 32 4.52 -4.71 -18.26
C ARG A 32 3.61 -3.57 -18.73
N THR A 33 3.20 -2.67 -17.83
CA THR A 33 2.40 -1.49 -18.18
C THR A 33 3.31 -0.31 -18.50
N THR A 34 3.17 0.24 -19.70
CA THR A 34 3.91 1.41 -20.16
C THR A 34 3.09 2.70 -20.03
N THR A 35 3.77 3.84 -19.93
CA THR A 35 3.10 5.16 -19.94
C THR A 35 2.28 5.37 -21.20
N SER A 36 2.73 4.85 -22.35
CA SER A 36 1.97 4.94 -23.63
C SER A 36 0.67 4.16 -23.57
N GLN A 37 0.66 2.96 -22.97
CA GLN A 37 -0.58 2.18 -22.76
C GLN A 37 -1.54 2.91 -21.83
N ILE A 38 -1.04 3.51 -20.74
CA ILE A 38 -1.86 4.30 -19.80
C ILE A 38 -2.52 5.48 -20.54
N MET A 39 -1.76 6.20 -21.38
CA MET A 39 -2.29 7.34 -22.12
C MET A 39 -3.29 6.94 -23.19
N ALA A 40 -3.05 5.84 -23.90
CA ALA A 40 -4.01 5.28 -24.86
C ALA A 40 -5.32 4.89 -24.16
N ALA A 41 -5.25 4.20 -23.02
CA ALA A 41 -6.43 3.81 -22.22
C ALA A 41 -7.18 5.03 -21.65
N SER A 42 -6.47 6.11 -21.32
CA SER A 42 -7.09 7.35 -20.84
C SER A 42 -7.69 8.20 -21.97
N GLY A 43 -7.45 7.89 -23.24
CA GLY A 43 -7.85 8.69 -24.38
C GLY A 43 -7.19 10.09 -24.42
N MET A 44 -5.96 10.20 -23.91
CA MET A 44 -5.23 11.47 -23.79
C MET A 44 -3.90 11.42 -24.51
N ALA A 45 -3.38 12.59 -24.89
CA ALA A 45 -2.08 12.71 -25.54
C ALA A 45 -0.93 12.37 -24.56
N GLN A 46 0.16 11.79 -25.08
CA GLN A 46 1.34 11.40 -24.30
C GLN A 46 1.93 12.56 -23.48
N SER A 47 1.91 13.78 -23.99
CA SER A 47 2.37 14.98 -23.27
C SER A 47 1.61 15.27 -22.00
N SER A 48 0.35 14.83 -21.88
CA SER A 48 -0.46 14.98 -20.67
C SER A 48 0.04 14.14 -19.50
N PHE A 49 0.72 13.01 -19.78
CA PHE A 49 1.35 12.21 -18.72
C PHE A 49 2.43 13.02 -18.03
N PHE A 50 3.38 13.55 -18.78
CA PHE A 50 4.53 14.29 -18.25
C PHE A 50 4.15 15.64 -17.64
N ALA A 51 2.98 16.18 -17.98
CA ALA A 51 2.40 17.32 -17.29
C ALA A 51 1.83 16.97 -15.89
N ALA A 52 1.42 15.71 -15.68
CA ALA A 52 0.83 15.23 -14.42
C ALA A 52 1.82 14.47 -13.52
N PHE A 53 2.77 13.73 -14.13
CA PHE A 53 3.73 12.86 -13.45
C PHE A 53 5.08 12.90 -14.18
N GLU A 54 6.15 12.99 -13.42
CA GLU A 54 7.52 12.97 -13.96
C GLU A 54 7.83 11.66 -14.69
N ASN A 55 7.41 10.55 -14.09
CA ASN A 55 7.61 9.19 -14.61
C ASN A 55 6.57 8.22 -14.03
N LYS A 56 6.62 6.95 -14.42
CA LYS A 56 5.72 5.89 -13.94
C LYS A 56 5.89 5.63 -12.43
N GLU A 57 7.08 5.80 -11.88
CA GLU A 57 7.34 5.66 -10.44
C GLU A 57 6.64 6.78 -9.64
N ALA A 58 6.68 8.02 -10.11
CA ALA A 58 5.95 9.14 -9.48
C ALA A 58 4.43 8.90 -9.44
N LEU A 59 3.88 8.23 -10.46
CA LEU A 59 2.49 7.78 -10.44
C LEU A 59 2.27 6.68 -9.40
N LEU A 60 3.16 5.66 -9.33
CA LEU A 60 3.09 4.61 -8.33
C LEU A 60 3.17 5.18 -6.91
N LEU A 61 4.02 6.18 -6.67
CA LEU A 61 4.12 6.87 -5.38
C LEU A 61 2.78 7.47 -4.94
N VAL A 62 2.03 8.06 -5.88
CA VAL A 62 0.68 8.57 -5.56
C VAL A 62 -0.27 7.45 -5.16
N LEU A 63 -0.25 6.33 -5.89
CA LEU A 63 -1.05 5.15 -5.55
C LEU A 63 -0.64 4.56 -4.20
N THR A 64 0.66 4.47 -3.93
CA THR A 64 1.20 4.02 -2.64
C THR A 64 0.63 4.84 -1.48
N LYS A 65 0.67 6.18 -1.59
CA LYS A 65 0.11 7.07 -0.56
C LYS A 65 -1.38 6.83 -0.31
N GLN A 66 -2.15 6.62 -1.36
CA GLN A 66 -3.59 6.33 -1.25
C GLN A 66 -3.85 4.94 -0.65
N MET A 67 -3.08 3.93 -1.06
CA MET A 67 -3.19 2.57 -0.54
C MET A 67 -2.91 2.53 0.96
N PHE A 68 -1.80 3.12 1.40
CA PHE A 68 -1.44 3.16 2.82
C PHE A 68 -2.47 3.91 3.65
N ALA A 69 -2.94 5.08 3.21
CA ALA A 69 -3.96 5.83 3.93
C ALA A 69 -5.27 5.03 4.09
N ASN A 70 -5.71 4.33 3.05
CA ASN A 70 -6.92 3.50 3.09
C ASN A 70 -6.76 2.27 3.99
N GLN A 71 -5.62 1.57 3.93
CA GLN A 71 -5.36 0.38 4.74
C GLN A 71 -5.34 0.70 6.23
N PHE A 72 -4.61 1.73 6.63
CA PHE A 72 -4.54 2.15 8.03
C PHE A 72 -5.93 2.48 8.59
N SER A 73 -6.72 3.27 7.86
CA SER A 73 -8.07 3.63 8.29
C SER A 73 -9.00 2.43 8.46
N ASN A 74 -8.89 1.40 7.62
CA ASN A 74 -9.73 0.21 7.72
C ASN A 74 -9.36 -0.64 8.95
N VAL A 75 -8.07 -0.82 9.23
CA VAL A 75 -7.61 -1.65 10.35
C VAL A 75 -7.82 -0.95 11.69
N GLU A 76 -7.61 0.36 11.77
CA GLU A 76 -7.90 1.15 12.98
C GLU A 76 -9.35 1.06 13.44
N GLN A 77 -10.30 0.84 12.51
CA GLN A 77 -11.72 0.64 12.87
C GLN A 77 -12.02 -0.76 13.43
N MET A 78 -11.13 -1.72 13.23
CA MET A 78 -11.33 -3.13 13.61
C MET A 78 -10.61 -3.53 14.88
N VAL A 79 -9.48 -2.89 15.15
CA VAL A 79 -8.66 -3.20 16.33
C VAL A 79 -9.01 -2.23 17.45
N PRO A 80 -9.33 -2.73 18.66
CA PRO A 80 -9.62 -1.88 19.81
C PRO A 80 -8.48 -0.89 20.11
N GLU A 81 -8.85 0.29 20.59
CA GLU A 81 -7.87 1.24 21.10
C GLU A 81 -7.02 0.61 22.22
N GLY A 82 -5.72 0.88 22.22
CA GLY A 82 -4.81 0.36 23.24
C GLY A 82 -4.14 -0.97 22.91
N GLU A 83 -4.36 -1.54 21.71
CA GLU A 83 -3.71 -2.79 21.28
C GLU A 83 -2.72 -2.57 20.12
N PRO A 84 -1.61 -1.84 20.34
CA PRO A 84 -0.71 -1.42 19.24
C PRO A 84 -0.04 -2.57 18.50
N LEU A 85 0.31 -3.66 19.20
CA LEU A 85 0.90 -4.85 18.55
C LEU A 85 -0.10 -5.56 17.65
N VAL A 86 -1.37 -5.66 18.07
CA VAL A 86 -2.44 -6.25 17.25
C VAL A 86 -2.70 -5.39 16.02
N LEU A 87 -2.71 -4.07 16.17
CA LEU A 87 -2.85 -3.13 15.06
C LEU A 87 -1.75 -3.35 14.02
N TYR A 88 -0.48 -3.31 14.44
CA TYR A 88 0.66 -3.54 13.55
C TYR A 88 0.58 -4.90 12.84
N ALA A 89 0.32 -5.97 13.60
CA ALA A 89 0.25 -7.32 13.04
C ALA A 89 -0.90 -7.47 12.05
N THR A 90 -2.06 -6.89 12.33
CA THR A 90 -3.23 -6.95 11.44
C THR A 90 -2.99 -6.17 10.15
N GLU A 91 -2.43 -4.95 10.23
CA GLU A 91 -2.09 -4.14 9.05
C GLU A 91 -1.11 -4.86 8.13
N THR A 92 -0.05 -5.41 8.68
CA THR A 92 0.99 -6.08 7.90
C THR A 92 0.55 -7.44 7.39
N ALA A 93 -0.24 -8.21 8.16
CA ALA A 93 -0.84 -9.46 7.72
C ALA A 93 -1.85 -9.23 6.57
N LEU A 94 -2.65 -8.16 6.64
CA LEU A 94 -3.57 -7.79 5.58
C LEU A 94 -2.84 -7.54 4.25
N GLN A 95 -1.69 -6.87 4.27
CA GLN A 95 -0.86 -6.69 3.08
C GLN A 95 -0.41 -8.03 2.49
N MET A 96 -0.03 -9.00 3.33
CA MET A 96 0.32 -10.35 2.88
C MET A 96 -0.87 -11.03 2.17
N HIS A 97 -2.09 -10.92 2.72
CA HIS A 97 -3.29 -11.46 2.08
C HIS A 97 -3.58 -10.78 0.74
N ILE A 98 -3.47 -9.46 0.65
CA ILE A 98 -3.66 -8.72 -0.61
C ILE A 98 -2.70 -9.23 -1.70
N THR A 99 -1.43 -9.50 -1.35
CA THR A 99 -0.44 -10.02 -2.32
C THR A 99 -0.72 -11.43 -2.80
N GLU A 100 -1.59 -12.17 -2.12
CA GLU A 100 -2.01 -13.51 -2.56
C GLU A 100 -3.25 -13.50 -3.47
N LEU A 101 -4.01 -12.39 -3.55
CA LEU A 101 -5.19 -12.29 -4.40
C LEU A 101 -4.85 -12.39 -5.89
N SER A 102 -3.72 -11.82 -6.32
CA SER A 102 -3.26 -11.94 -7.71
C SER A 102 -1.76 -11.71 -7.86
N SER A 103 -1.21 -12.17 -9.00
CA SER A 103 0.20 -11.90 -9.35
C SER A 103 0.48 -10.41 -9.58
N SER A 104 -0.49 -9.70 -10.14
CA SER A 104 -0.36 -8.25 -10.40
C SER A 104 -0.35 -7.46 -9.11
N LEU A 105 -1.21 -7.78 -8.14
CA LEU A 105 -1.19 -7.16 -6.81
C LEU A 105 0.12 -7.45 -6.08
N ARG A 106 0.60 -8.70 -6.14
CA ARG A 106 1.91 -9.06 -5.57
C ARG A 106 3.03 -8.22 -6.18
N GLU A 107 3.07 -8.10 -7.48
CA GLU A 107 4.06 -7.28 -8.18
C GLU A 107 3.99 -5.80 -7.77
N ILE A 108 2.79 -5.20 -7.72
CA ILE A 108 2.59 -3.81 -7.31
C ILE A 108 3.13 -3.58 -5.89
N TYR A 109 2.79 -4.45 -4.93
CA TYR A 109 3.27 -4.33 -3.56
C TYR A 109 4.79 -4.52 -3.46
N VAL A 110 5.35 -5.52 -4.13
CA VAL A 110 6.80 -5.74 -4.17
C VAL A 110 7.53 -4.54 -4.76
N MET A 111 7.01 -3.96 -5.86
CA MET A 111 7.59 -2.76 -6.48
C MET A 111 7.49 -1.54 -5.57
N THR A 112 6.39 -1.40 -4.83
CA THR A 112 6.20 -0.33 -3.83
C THR A 112 7.29 -0.35 -2.75
N TYR A 113 7.72 -1.52 -2.32
CA TYR A 113 8.82 -1.71 -1.35
C TYR A 113 10.21 -1.80 -1.98
N SER A 114 10.35 -1.64 -3.31
CA SER A 114 11.63 -1.78 -4.03
C SER A 114 12.10 -0.49 -4.70
N LEU A 115 11.19 0.34 -5.19
CA LEU A 115 11.54 1.55 -5.92
C LEU A 115 11.95 2.67 -4.95
N PRO A 116 12.98 3.46 -5.29
CA PRO A 116 13.55 4.45 -4.38
C PRO A 116 12.55 5.44 -3.78
N SER A 117 11.68 6.04 -4.61
CA SER A 117 10.76 7.07 -4.11
C SER A 117 9.62 6.51 -3.27
N THR A 118 9.16 5.29 -3.56
CA THR A 118 8.09 4.64 -2.78
C THR A 118 8.61 4.04 -1.49
N SER A 119 9.77 3.41 -1.49
CA SER A 119 10.39 2.88 -0.27
C SER A 119 10.77 4.00 0.71
N GLU A 120 11.36 5.09 0.21
CA GLU A 120 11.68 6.27 1.05
C GLU A 120 10.40 6.88 1.66
N TYR A 121 9.32 6.96 0.90
CA TYR A 121 8.03 7.39 1.45
C TYR A 121 7.55 6.46 2.56
N ILE A 122 7.67 5.13 2.39
CA ILE A 122 7.27 4.16 3.42
C ILE A 122 8.08 4.42 4.69
N TYR A 123 9.40 4.46 4.61
CA TYR A 123 10.27 4.67 5.77
C TYR A 123 9.90 5.95 6.51
N THR A 124 9.75 7.07 5.82
CA THR A 124 9.43 8.36 6.45
C THR A 124 8.01 8.43 7.01
N ALA A 125 7.03 7.81 6.34
CA ALA A 125 5.63 7.87 6.77
C ALA A 125 5.30 6.87 7.90
N VAL A 126 6.04 5.76 7.98
CA VAL A 126 5.76 4.67 8.94
C VAL A 126 6.56 4.85 10.23
N THR A 127 7.77 5.40 10.19
CA THR A 127 8.63 5.61 11.37
C THR A 127 7.91 6.20 12.59
N PRO A 128 7.13 7.29 12.49
CA PRO A 128 6.42 7.84 13.67
C PRO A 128 5.39 6.87 14.27
N LYS A 129 4.79 6.02 13.44
CA LYS A 129 3.85 4.98 13.89
C LYS A 129 4.59 3.87 14.62
N LEU A 130 5.73 3.41 14.09
CA LEU A 130 6.57 2.40 14.72
C LEU A 130 7.07 2.86 16.08
N MET A 131 7.48 4.12 16.20
CA MET A 131 7.82 4.72 17.50
C MET A 131 6.64 4.61 18.48
N LYS A 132 5.44 5.01 18.07
CA LYS A 132 4.26 4.92 18.93
C LYS A 132 3.94 3.50 19.37
N ILE A 133 4.18 2.50 18.49
CA ILE A 133 3.86 1.09 18.75
C ILE A 133 4.93 0.43 19.63
N PHE A 134 6.22 0.67 19.35
CA PHE A 134 7.31 -0.14 19.88
C PHE A 134 8.22 0.56 20.90
N SER A 135 8.00 1.84 21.20
CA SER A 135 8.85 2.58 22.15
C SER A 135 8.92 1.95 23.56
N ALA A 136 7.87 1.24 23.99
CA ALA A 136 7.87 0.54 25.26
C ALA A 136 8.86 -0.65 25.28
N TYR A 137 9.14 -1.24 24.13
CA TYR A 137 10.07 -2.37 23.97
C TYR A 137 11.51 -1.92 23.65
N MET A 138 11.68 -0.69 23.22
CA MET A 138 12.95 -0.10 22.83
C MET A 138 13.24 1.18 23.64
N PRO A 139 13.44 1.07 24.97
CA PRO A 139 13.63 2.21 25.84
C PRO A 139 14.91 2.98 25.46
N GLY A 140 14.77 4.28 25.22
CA GLY A 140 15.89 5.15 24.81
C GLY A 140 16.15 5.23 23.30
N ALA A 141 15.48 4.40 22.47
CA ALA A 141 15.56 4.52 21.03
C ALA A 141 14.94 5.85 20.56
N GLN A 142 15.56 6.45 19.56
CA GLN A 142 15.14 7.69 18.92
C GLN A 142 14.51 7.42 17.55
N GLU A 143 13.93 8.43 16.93
CA GLU A 143 13.30 8.33 15.61
C GLU A 143 14.21 7.69 14.55
N LYS A 144 15.49 8.05 14.54
CA LYS A 144 16.50 7.48 13.63
C LYS A 144 16.66 5.97 13.79
N ASP A 145 16.57 5.45 15.03
CA ASP A 145 16.74 4.02 15.30
C ASP A 145 15.53 3.23 14.76
N PHE A 146 14.31 3.80 14.87
CA PHE A 146 13.11 3.23 14.26
C PHE A 146 13.16 3.29 12.72
N TYR A 147 13.69 4.39 12.15
CA TYR A 147 13.89 4.50 10.71
C TYR A 147 14.86 3.42 10.18
N GLU A 148 16.00 3.23 10.85
CA GLU A 148 16.99 2.19 10.49
C GLU A 148 16.40 0.78 10.59
N ILE A 149 15.63 0.49 11.65
CA ILE A 149 14.96 -0.80 11.81
C ILE A 149 13.87 -0.99 10.75
N ASP A 150 13.16 0.08 10.35
CA ASP A 150 12.14 -0.03 9.32
C ASP A 150 12.71 -0.37 7.94
N ILE A 151 13.92 0.04 7.62
CA ILE A 151 14.62 -0.44 6.41
C ILE A 151 14.75 -1.97 6.44
N ALA A 152 15.10 -2.55 7.59
CA ALA A 152 15.20 -4.00 7.76
C ALA A 152 13.82 -4.67 7.73
N SER A 153 12.83 -4.14 8.47
CA SER A 153 11.47 -4.70 8.54
C SER A 153 10.76 -4.65 7.18
N SER A 154 10.92 -3.56 6.44
CA SER A 154 10.41 -3.39 5.08
C SER A 154 11.08 -4.36 4.10
N SER A 155 12.37 -4.65 4.26
CA SER A 155 13.06 -5.65 3.45
C SER A 155 12.55 -7.07 3.73
N VAL A 156 12.29 -7.41 4.99
CA VAL A 156 11.62 -8.66 5.38
C VAL A 156 10.22 -8.71 4.77
N THR A 157 9.44 -7.64 4.90
CA THR A 157 8.09 -7.51 4.34
C THR A 157 8.08 -7.79 2.84
N ARG A 158 8.94 -7.10 2.08
CA ARG A 158 9.08 -7.31 0.64
C ARG A 158 9.44 -8.76 0.29
N GLY A 159 10.36 -9.37 1.03
CA GLY A 159 10.77 -10.76 0.80
C GLY A 159 9.62 -11.75 0.96
N PHE A 160 8.80 -11.59 2.00
CA PHE A 160 7.62 -12.43 2.22
C PHE A 160 6.48 -12.16 1.22
N MET A 161 6.28 -10.90 0.81
CA MET A 161 5.33 -10.55 -0.25
C MET A 161 5.69 -11.20 -1.60
N ALA A 162 6.97 -11.22 -1.96
CA ALA A 162 7.44 -11.77 -3.23
C ALA A 162 7.21 -13.29 -3.33
N LYS A 163 7.28 -14.03 -2.21
CA LYS A 163 7.08 -15.49 -2.20
C LYS A 163 5.60 -15.82 -2.14
N LYS A 164 5.07 -16.39 -3.23
CA LYS A 164 3.69 -16.93 -3.29
C LYS A 164 3.54 -18.11 -2.32
N CYS A 165 2.38 -18.19 -1.67
CA CYS A 165 1.98 -19.38 -0.90
C CYS A 165 1.80 -20.59 -1.81
N ASP A 166 2.11 -21.77 -1.27
CA ASP A 166 1.93 -23.07 -1.93
C ASP A 166 1.63 -24.17 -0.88
N MET A 167 1.57 -25.41 -1.29
CA MET A 167 1.25 -26.54 -0.40
C MET A 167 2.28 -26.76 0.72
N TYR A 168 3.53 -26.29 0.54
CA TYR A 168 4.62 -26.41 1.52
C TYR A 168 4.86 -25.11 2.32
N PHE A 169 4.24 -24.02 1.89
CA PHE A 169 4.37 -22.72 2.52
C PHE A 169 3.02 -22.00 2.52
N THR A 170 2.18 -22.40 3.48
CA THR A 170 0.83 -21.87 3.63
C THR A 170 0.82 -20.42 4.13
N MET A 171 -0.34 -19.75 4.07
CA MET A 171 -0.51 -18.39 4.62
C MET A 171 -0.19 -18.34 6.12
N ASP A 172 -0.65 -19.31 6.90
CA ASP A 172 -0.35 -19.40 8.33
C ASP A 172 1.17 -19.48 8.60
N MET A 173 1.87 -20.34 7.84
CA MET A 173 3.33 -20.46 7.97
C MET A 173 4.02 -19.15 7.59
N LYS A 174 3.54 -18.49 6.54
CA LYS A 174 4.04 -17.18 6.09
C LYS A 174 3.86 -16.15 7.19
N LEU A 175 2.65 -15.97 7.72
CA LEU A 175 2.34 -14.95 8.72
C LEU A 175 3.08 -15.20 10.04
N ARG A 176 3.10 -16.46 10.53
CA ARG A 176 3.86 -16.80 11.75
C ARG A 176 5.33 -16.43 11.63
N ARG A 177 5.96 -16.80 10.52
CA ARG A 177 7.39 -16.52 10.32
C ARG A 177 7.64 -15.03 10.13
N TYR A 178 6.85 -14.39 9.28
CA TYR A 178 6.95 -12.99 8.97
C TYR A 178 6.81 -12.10 10.21
N LEU A 179 5.69 -12.24 10.93
CA LEU A 179 5.40 -11.44 12.13
C LEU A 179 6.44 -11.70 13.24
N SER A 180 6.84 -12.96 13.45
CA SER A 180 7.91 -13.27 14.42
C SER A 180 9.24 -12.60 14.04
N CYS A 181 9.59 -12.50 12.76
CA CYS A 181 10.79 -11.77 12.33
C CYS A 181 10.67 -10.28 12.62
N CYS A 182 9.53 -9.66 12.24
CA CYS A 182 9.32 -8.24 12.45
C CYS A 182 9.30 -7.86 13.93
N PHE A 183 8.55 -8.58 14.77
CA PHE A 183 8.52 -8.32 16.22
C PHE A 183 9.88 -8.41 16.88
N LYS A 184 10.72 -9.36 16.46
CA LYS A 184 12.10 -9.49 16.98
C LYS A 184 13.00 -8.32 16.60
N LEU A 185 12.77 -7.69 15.43
CA LEU A 185 13.53 -6.50 15.04
C LEU A 185 13.23 -5.31 15.96
N PHE A 186 12.04 -5.27 16.56
CA PHE A 186 11.62 -4.25 17.52
C PHE A 186 11.73 -4.71 18.98
N ASP A 187 12.55 -5.69 19.27
CA ASP A 187 12.84 -6.23 20.61
C ASP A 187 11.58 -6.68 21.40
N VAL A 188 10.48 -7.02 20.72
CA VAL A 188 9.27 -7.51 21.37
C VAL A 188 9.52 -8.94 21.89
N PRO A 189 9.29 -9.23 23.19
CA PRO A 189 9.43 -10.56 23.76
C PRO A 189 8.46 -11.57 23.13
N LYS A 190 8.88 -12.84 23.10
CA LYS A 190 8.06 -13.90 22.48
C LYS A 190 6.71 -14.05 23.16
N GLU A 191 6.67 -13.96 24.48
CA GLU A 191 5.48 -14.04 25.31
C GLU A 191 4.43 -12.96 24.95
N ASP A 192 4.88 -11.79 24.48
CA ASP A 192 3.99 -10.68 24.10
C ASP A 192 3.48 -10.83 22.67
N TYR A 193 4.36 -11.24 21.72
CA TYR A 193 3.93 -11.30 20.31
C TYR A 193 3.24 -12.62 19.90
N GLU A 194 3.50 -13.74 20.59
CA GLU A 194 2.93 -15.04 20.20
C GLU A 194 1.39 -15.04 20.30
N PRO A 195 0.77 -14.53 21.41
CA PRO A 195 -0.68 -14.38 21.46
C PRO A 195 -1.27 -13.44 20.40
N VAL A 196 -0.52 -12.40 20.02
CA VAL A 196 -0.93 -11.47 18.95
C VAL A 196 -0.97 -12.19 17.61
N ILE A 197 0.05 -12.99 17.28
CA ILE A 197 0.08 -13.79 16.06
C ILE A 197 -1.08 -14.77 16.01
N GLU A 198 -1.34 -15.52 17.10
CA GLU A 198 -2.47 -16.46 17.17
C GLU A 198 -3.81 -15.75 16.93
N ARG A 199 -4.00 -14.59 17.52
CA ARG A 199 -5.23 -13.79 17.33
C ARG A 199 -5.40 -13.33 15.89
N VAL A 200 -4.34 -12.83 15.25
CA VAL A 200 -4.38 -12.36 13.85
C VAL A 200 -4.67 -13.50 12.88
N LEU A 201 -4.16 -14.71 13.13
CA LEU A 201 -4.44 -15.89 12.33
C LEU A 201 -5.91 -16.35 12.41
N GLN A 202 -6.67 -15.95 13.43
CA GLN A 202 -8.11 -16.25 13.55
C GLN A 202 -8.98 -15.20 12.83
N MET A 203 -8.41 -14.08 12.35
CA MET A 203 -9.15 -13.04 11.63
C MET A 203 -9.37 -13.44 10.17
N ASP A 204 -10.55 -13.16 9.63
CA ASP A 204 -10.83 -13.34 8.20
C ASP A 204 -10.22 -12.20 7.36
N LEU A 205 -8.89 -12.16 7.32
CA LEU A 205 -8.14 -11.14 6.56
C LEU A 205 -8.21 -11.38 5.06
N HIS A 206 -8.53 -12.59 4.60
CA HIS A 206 -8.69 -12.87 3.17
C HIS A 206 -9.90 -12.14 2.59
N SER A 207 -11.08 -12.35 3.16
CA SER A 207 -12.31 -11.65 2.72
C SER A 207 -12.19 -10.13 2.87
N MET A 208 -11.47 -9.67 3.90
CA MET A 208 -11.18 -8.26 4.08
C MET A 208 -10.29 -7.71 2.97
N ALA A 209 -9.24 -8.43 2.58
CA ALA A 209 -8.37 -8.05 1.48
C ALA A 209 -9.15 -7.94 0.16
N GLU A 210 -10.01 -8.93 -0.16
CA GLU A 210 -10.89 -8.90 -1.33
C GLU A 210 -11.79 -7.67 -1.32
N LYS A 211 -12.43 -7.39 -0.21
CA LYS A 211 -13.31 -6.21 -0.04
C LYS A 211 -12.56 -4.90 -0.25
N ILE A 212 -11.39 -4.74 0.35
CA ILE A 212 -10.58 -3.50 0.21
C ILE A 212 -10.20 -3.27 -1.25
N ILE A 213 -9.80 -4.31 -1.97
CA ILE A 213 -9.43 -4.18 -3.38
C ILE A 213 -10.67 -3.87 -4.22
N ALA A 214 -11.79 -4.55 -4.00
CA ALA A 214 -13.06 -4.27 -4.69
C ALA A 214 -13.55 -2.83 -4.46
N ASP A 215 -13.52 -2.35 -3.21
CA ASP A 215 -13.90 -0.99 -2.86
C ASP A 215 -12.94 0.05 -3.48
N THR A 216 -11.65 -0.27 -3.56
CA THR A 216 -10.65 0.60 -4.19
C THR A 216 -10.91 0.76 -5.68
N ILE A 217 -11.20 -0.35 -6.38
CA ILE A 217 -11.55 -0.35 -7.80
C ILE A 217 -12.84 0.45 -8.02
N LYS A 218 -13.88 0.16 -7.23
CA LYS A 218 -15.19 0.86 -7.32
C LYS A 218 -15.06 2.36 -7.09
N LYS A 219 -14.29 2.79 -6.10
CA LYS A 219 -14.03 4.22 -5.84
C LYS A 219 -13.28 4.88 -7.00
N ALA A 220 -12.32 4.18 -7.59
CA ALA A 220 -11.61 4.67 -8.76
C ALA A 220 -12.59 4.83 -9.97
N GLU A 221 -13.50 3.89 -10.19
CA GLU A 221 -14.50 3.93 -11.25
C GLU A 221 -15.53 5.07 -11.03
N ALA A 222 -16.04 5.21 -9.83
CA ALA A 222 -16.97 6.29 -9.50
C ALA A 222 -16.35 7.69 -9.68
N GLY A 223 -15.08 7.87 -9.30
CA GLY A 223 -14.35 9.11 -9.59
C GLY A 223 -14.20 9.41 -11.07
N PHE A 224 -14.17 8.38 -11.91
CA PHE A 224 -14.13 8.53 -13.37
C PHE A 224 -15.48 8.96 -13.97
N GLU A 225 -16.58 8.36 -13.52
CA GLU A 225 -17.93 8.72 -13.97
C GLU A 225 -18.28 10.17 -13.63
N THR A 226 -17.91 10.64 -12.43
CA THR A 226 -18.10 12.04 -12.03
C THR A 226 -17.35 12.99 -12.95
N VAL A 227 -16.10 12.67 -13.30
CA VAL A 227 -15.28 13.49 -14.20
C VAL A 227 -15.83 13.54 -15.64
N ILE A 228 -16.42 12.43 -16.11
CA ILE A 228 -17.08 12.41 -17.44
C ILE A 228 -18.33 13.27 -17.41
N ALA A 229 -19.20 13.11 -16.40
CA ALA A 229 -20.44 13.86 -16.27
C ALA A 229 -20.21 15.38 -16.21
N GLU A 230 -19.18 15.83 -15.47
CA GLU A 230 -18.78 17.24 -15.42
C GLU A 230 -18.32 17.77 -16.77
N ARG A 231 -17.58 16.98 -17.56
CA ARG A 231 -17.14 17.38 -18.90
C ARG A 231 -18.31 17.52 -19.88
N ASP A 232 -19.20 16.53 -19.88
CA ASP A 232 -20.34 16.53 -20.81
C ASP A 232 -21.34 17.65 -20.47
N ALA A 233 -21.37 18.12 -19.22
CA ALA A 233 -22.11 19.29 -18.79
C ALA A 233 -21.45 20.63 -19.21
N GLU A 234 -20.11 20.68 -19.35
CA GLU A 234 -19.37 21.87 -19.83
C GLU A 234 -19.38 22.02 -21.37
N GLU A 235 -19.64 20.92 -22.12
CA GLU A 235 -19.70 20.91 -23.59
C GLU A 235 -21.12 21.16 -24.14
N GLN A 236 -22.16 21.29 -23.29
CA GLN A 236 -23.54 21.66 -23.59
C GLN A 236 -23.79 23.14 -23.29
#